data_c2f4b04cfa0eb6218b9320527714e142
#
_entry.id   c2f4b04cfa0eb6218b9320527714e142
#
_cell.length_a   1.000
_cell.length_b   1.000
_cell.length_c   1.000
_cell.angle_alpha   90.00
_cell.angle_beta   90.00
_cell.angle_gamma   90.00
#
_symmetry.space_group_name_H-M   'P 1'
#
loop_
_entity.id
_entity.type
_entity.pdbx_description
1 polymer ?
#
loop_
_entity_poly.entity_id
_entity_poly.type
_entity_poly.pdbx_seq_one_letter_code
_entity_poly.pdbx_strand_id
1 'polypeptide(L)'
;MTDGVFAPTQTLDVTNVWWPKNWAADLHLMATNPSEHLDTILKLNPSLCILHAEANEDLLPSFQTLKDAGIKVGVALLPPTFPGNVKQYIDAADHVLIFAGQLGVQGAPADLMQMEKIALVRNMKPEVEIGWDGGANMTNVRALAHAELDVINVGSAISRAADPAAAFNELVAEIDKNGVVI
;
A
#
# COMPACT_ATOMS: atom_id res chain seq x y z
N MET A 1 -3.33 8.55 1.30
CA MET A 1 -3.81 9.87 1.81
C MET A 1 -3.05 10.18 3.07
N THR A 2 -2.72 11.44 3.32
CA THR A 2 -1.96 11.83 4.53
C THR A 2 -2.70 12.94 5.29
N ASP A 3 -2.65 12.89 6.63
CA ASP A 3 -3.25 13.88 7.54
C ASP A 3 -2.38 15.14 7.74
N GLY A 4 -1.16 15.19 7.21
CA GLY A 4 -0.19 16.27 7.42
C GLY A 4 0.55 16.21 8.74
N VAL A 5 0.24 15.25 9.61
CA VAL A 5 0.93 14.98 10.89
C VAL A 5 1.79 13.72 10.75
N PHE A 6 1.24 12.65 10.21
CA PHE A 6 1.95 11.41 9.94
C PHE A 6 3.05 11.59 8.87
N ALA A 7 2.76 12.41 7.86
CA ALA A 7 3.71 12.80 6.81
C ALA A 7 3.79 14.33 6.70
N PRO A 8 4.93 14.91 6.25
CA PRO A 8 5.12 16.37 6.19
C PRO A 8 4.24 17.08 5.15
N THR A 9 3.49 16.32 4.36
CA THR A 9 2.57 16.85 3.34
C THR A 9 1.17 16.40 3.64
N GLN A 10 0.20 17.30 3.47
CA GLN A 10 -1.22 16.96 3.47
C GLN A 10 -1.67 16.71 2.03
N THR A 11 -2.42 15.64 1.80
CA THR A 11 -3.04 15.34 0.53
C THR A 11 -4.55 15.58 0.61
N LEU A 12 -5.32 15.02 -0.31
CA LEU A 12 -6.77 15.12 -0.31
C LEU A 12 -7.33 14.57 1.01
N ASP A 13 -8.19 15.35 1.66
CA ASP A 13 -8.89 14.93 2.87
C ASP A 13 -9.82 13.74 2.57
N VAL A 14 -9.90 12.80 3.49
CA VAL A 14 -10.72 11.59 3.33
C VAL A 14 -12.20 11.90 3.09
N THR A 15 -12.70 13.03 3.59
CA THR A 15 -14.07 13.49 3.40
C THR A 15 -14.37 13.94 1.96
N ASN A 16 -13.34 14.25 1.17
CA ASN A 16 -13.45 14.73 -0.21
C ASN A 16 -13.16 13.62 -1.24
N VAL A 17 -12.89 12.40 -0.78
CA VAL A 17 -12.62 11.28 -1.68
C VAL A 17 -13.92 10.67 -2.18
N TRP A 18 -13.94 10.31 -3.44
CA TRP A 18 -15.03 9.55 -4.03
C TRP A 18 -14.53 8.71 -5.22
N TRP A 19 -15.26 7.65 -5.54
CA TRP A 19 -15.03 6.81 -6.73
C TRP A 19 -16.36 6.31 -7.29
N PRO A 20 -16.40 5.90 -8.58
CA PRO A 20 -17.58 5.26 -9.15
C PRO A 20 -17.95 3.99 -8.38
N LYS A 21 -19.25 3.76 -8.14
CA LYS A 21 -19.75 2.63 -7.33
C LYS A 21 -19.37 1.25 -7.84
N ASN A 22 -19.04 1.13 -9.13
CA ASN A 22 -18.62 -0.11 -9.78
C ASN A 22 -17.10 -0.33 -9.75
N TRP A 23 -16.34 0.54 -9.07
CA TRP A 23 -14.90 0.36 -8.87
C TRP A 23 -14.63 -0.30 -7.54
N ALA A 24 -13.68 -1.24 -7.53
CA ALA A 24 -13.00 -1.65 -6.30
C ALA A 24 -11.96 -0.57 -5.97
N ALA A 25 -12.05 -0.01 -4.78
CA ALA A 25 -11.15 1.07 -4.36
C ALA A 25 -10.44 0.68 -3.07
N ASP A 26 -9.12 0.76 -3.07
CA ASP A 26 -8.29 0.56 -1.91
C ASP A 26 -7.90 1.91 -1.33
N LEU A 27 -8.19 2.10 -0.06
CA LEU A 27 -7.88 3.31 0.68
C LEU A 27 -6.60 3.11 1.49
N HIS A 28 -5.51 3.75 1.10
CA HIS A 28 -4.26 3.80 1.86
C HIS A 28 -4.24 5.09 2.69
N LEU A 29 -4.41 4.97 4.00
CA LEU A 29 -4.47 6.08 4.95
C LEU A 29 -3.17 6.19 5.74
N MET A 30 -2.50 7.32 5.59
CA MET A 30 -1.31 7.72 6.35
C MET A 30 -1.75 8.73 7.41
N ALA A 31 -2.24 8.24 8.53
CA ALA A 31 -2.74 9.07 9.65
C ALA A 31 -2.12 8.63 10.97
N THR A 32 -1.86 9.61 11.83
CA THR A 32 -1.31 9.38 13.17
C THR A 32 -2.31 8.66 14.06
N ASN A 33 -3.60 9.03 13.95
CA ASN A 33 -4.71 8.41 14.68
C ASN A 33 -5.79 7.98 13.68
N PRO A 34 -5.64 6.82 13.01
CA PRO A 34 -6.60 6.37 11.99
C PRO A 34 -8.02 6.15 12.52
N SER A 35 -8.21 5.88 13.81
CA SER A 35 -9.54 5.74 14.43
C SER A 35 -10.43 6.98 14.26
N GLU A 36 -9.84 8.18 14.19
CA GLU A 36 -10.58 9.44 13.99
C GLU A 36 -11.26 9.51 12.61
N HIS A 37 -10.85 8.67 11.65
CA HIS A 37 -11.37 8.65 10.28
C HIS A 37 -12.35 7.50 10.01
N LEU A 38 -12.57 6.58 10.97
CA LEU A 38 -13.37 5.37 10.76
C LEU A 38 -14.79 5.65 10.28
N ASP A 39 -15.49 6.62 10.89
CA ASP A 39 -16.85 6.96 10.48
C ASP A 39 -16.95 7.39 9.01
N THR A 40 -15.93 8.07 8.51
CA THR A 40 -15.85 8.49 7.12
C THR A 40 -15.50 7.32 6.21
N ILE A 41 -14.55 6.47 6.62
CA ILE A 41 -14.14 5.27 5.88
C ILE A 41 -15.31 4.30 5.73
N LEU A 42 -16.08 4.09 6.79
CA LEU A 42 -17.28 3.24 6.77
C LEU A 42 -18.33 3.75 5.76
N LYS A 43 -18.52 5.08 5.67
CA LYS A 43 -19.45 5.70 4.69
C LYS A 43 -18.93 5.57 3.26
N LEU A 44 -17.62 5.67 3.04
CA LEU A 44 -16.97 5.50 1.73
C LEU A 44 -17.02 4.05 1.27
N ASN A 45 -16.99 3.10 2.20
CA ASN A 45 -17.03 1.67 1.96
C ASN A 45 -16.01 1.20 0.91
N PRO A 46 -14.70 1.38 1.14
CA PRO A 46 -13.65 0.88 0.25
C PRO A 46 -13.62 -0.66 0.24
N SER A 47 -13.03 -1.25 -0.79
CA SER A 47 -12.80 -2.71 -0.84
C SER A 47 -11.75 -3.16 0.17
N LEU A 48 -10.76 -2.30 0.41
CA LEU A 48 -9.64 -2.50 1.33
C LEU A 48 -9.30 -1.16 2.00
N CYS A 49 -9.05 -1.18 3.30
CA CYS A 49 -8.51 -0.03 4.03
C CYS A 49 -7.15 -0.40 4.62
N ILE A 50 -6.10 0.31 4.23
CA ILE A 50 -4.71 0.06 4.65
C ILE A 50 -4.30 1.15 5.63
N LEU A 51 -3.94 0.75 6.85
CA LEU A 51 -3.46 1.62 7.93
C LEU A 51 -1.98 1.36 8.20
N HIS A 52 -1.25 2.36 8.65
CA HIS A 52 0.17 2.23 8.96
C HIS A 52 0.41 1.63 10.34
N ALA A 53 1.32 0.65 10.41
CA ALA A 53 1.75 0.03 11.68
C ALA A 53 2.38 1.05 12.65
N GLU A 54 2.84 2.18 12.13
CA GLU A 54 3.47 3.28 12.86
C GLU A 54 2.46 4.33 13.38
N ALA A 55 1.16 4.06 13.29
CA ALA A 55 0.13 4.89 13.92
C ALA A 55 0.35 4.99 15.44
N ASN A 56 -0.07 6.10 16.03
CA ASN A 56 0.10 6.36 17.48
C ASN A 56 -1.00 5.69 18.34
N GLU A 57 -1.57 4.59 17.83
CA GLU A 57 -2.62 3.84 18.50
C GLU A 57 -2.57 2.35 18.12
N ASP A 58 -3.25 1.49 18.92
CA ASP A 58 -3.44 0.09 18.55
C ASP A 58 -4.43 -0.01 17.38
N LEU A 59 -4.01 -0.69 16.30
CA LEU A 59 -4.83 -0.85 15.09
C LEU A 59 -5.89 -1.96 15.20
N LEU A 60 -5.75 -2.91 16.14
CA LEU A 60 -6.65 -4.05 16.21
C LEU A 60 -8.13 -3.68 16.38
N PRO A 61 -8.49 -2.68 17.22
CA PRO A 61 -9.88 -2.21 17.31
C PRO A 61 -10.40 -1.63 15.99
N SER A 62 -9.58 -0.85 15.28
CA SER A 62 -9.92 -0.28 13.98
C SER A 62 -10.10 -1.38 12.93
N PHE A 63 -9.22 -2.39 12.91
CA PHE A 63 -9.34 -3.55 12.03
C PHE A 63 -10.64 -4.32 12.27
N GLN A 64 -10.99 -4.54 13.54
CA GLN A 64 -12.24 -5.24 13.87
C GLN A 64 -13.46 -4.44 13.37
N THR A 65 -13.49 -3.14 13.60
CA THR A 65 -14.59 -2.26 13.13
C THR A 65 -14.76 -2.30 11.62
N LEU A 66 -13.65 -2.26 10.87
CA LEU A 66 -13.67 -2.33 9.39
C LEU A 66 -14.15 -3.71 8.90
N LYS A 67 -13.65 -4.79 9.51
CA LYS A 67 -14.06 -6.17 9.17
C LYS A 67 -15.54 -6.42 9.45
N ASP A 68 -16.06 -5.92 10.56
CA ASP A 68 -17.49 -6.05 10.90
C ASP A 68 -18.39 -5.34 9.86
N ALA A 69 -17.86 -4.33 9.18
CA ALA A 69 -18.51 -3.66 8.06
C ALA A 69 -18.26 -4.33 6.69
N GLY A 70 -17.53 -5.45 6.65
CA GLY A 70 -17.22 -6.17 5.40
C GLY A 70 -16.07 -5.55 4.58
N ILE A 71 -15.31 -4.62 5.16
CA ILE A 71 -14.15 -3.98 4.52
C ILE A 71 -12.90 -4.81 4.86
N LYS A 72 -12.13 -5.21 3.84
CA LYS A 72 -10.82 -5.82 4.06
C LYS A 72 -9.87 -4.85 4.76
N VAL A 73 -8.95 -5.37 5.57
CA VAL A 73 -7.98 -4.55 6.29
C VAL A 73 -6.56 -4.85 5.84
N GLY A 74 -5.76 -3.80 5.66
CA GLY A 74 -4.35 -3.88 5.36
C GLY A 74 -3.50 -3.19 6.40
N VAL A 75 -2.26 -3.67 6.58
CA VAL A 75 -1.23 -2.98 7.34
C VAL A 75 -0.09 -2.54 6.43
N ALA A 76 0.27 -1.26 6.47
CA ALA A 76 1.44 -0.72 5.77
C ALA A 76 2.64 -0.66 6.71
N LEU A 77 3.83 -0.98 6.17
CA LEU A 77 5.10 -0.98 6.90
C LEU A 77 6.05 0.04 6.29
N LEU A 78 6.44 1.06 7.03
CA LEU A 78 7.49 2.01 6.63
C LEU A 78 8.87 1.34 6.58
N PRO A 79 9.86 1.93 5.88
CA PRO A 79 11.21 1.37 5.77
C PRO A 79 11.84 0.94 7.09
N PRO A 80 11.77 1.71 8.20
CA PRO A 80 12.40 1.30 9.46
C PRO A 80 11.64 0.21 10.23
N THR A 81 10.41 -0.14 9.84
CA THR A 81 9.58 -1.08 10.59
C THR A 81 9.89 -2.51 10.21
N PHE A 82 10.42 -3.29 11.15
CA PHE A 82 10.67 -4.71 10.97
C PHE A 82 9.36 -5.51 11.13
N PRO A 83 9.00 -6.41 10.18
CA PRO A 83 7.74 -7.15 10.21
C PRO A 83 7.49 -7.91 11.53
N GLY A 84 8.53 -8.49 12.13
CA GLY A 84 8.42 -9.21 13.39
C GLY A 84 7.91 -8.38 14.58
N ASN A 85 8.18 -7.07 14.58
CA ASN A 85 7.74 -6.17 15.66
C ASN A 85 6.23 -5.87 15.61
N VAL A 86 5.61 -6.09 14.46
CA VAL A 86 4.19 -5.77 14.21
C VAL A 86 3.40 -7.02 13.78
N LYS A 87 3.89 -8.19 14.16
CA LYS A 87 3.31 -9.49 13.79
C LYS A 87 1.81 -9.57 14.09
N GLN A 88 1.34 -9.00 15.18
CA GLN A 88 -0.06 -8.98 15.56
C GLN A 88 -0.94 -8.30 14.50
N TYR A 89 -0.46 -7.24 13.85
CA TYR A 89 -1.18 -6.55 12.78
C TYR A 89 -1.13 -7.36 11.48
N ILE A 90 0.02 -7.97 11.16
CA ILE A 90 0.17 -8.86 10.00
C ILE A 90 -0.78 -10.06 10.13
N ASP A 91 -0.85 -10.69 11.31
CA ASP A 91 -1.75 -11.82 11.55
C ASP A 91 -3.23 -11.43 11.36
N ALA A 92 -3.59 -10.22 11.75
CA ALA A 92 -4.95 -9.71 11.63
C ALA A 92 -5.30 -9.18 10.24
N ALA A 93 -4.30 -8.77 9.42
CA ALA A 93 -4.53 -8.12 8.12
C ALA A 93 -4.86 -9.11 7.00
N ASP A 94 -5.63 -8.67 6.01
CA ASP A 94 -5.87 -9.36 4.75
C ASP A 94 -4.82 -8.97 3.69
N HIS A 95 -4.15 -7.82 3.90
CA HIS A 95 -3.14 -7.25 3.01
C HIS A 95 -1.98 -6.66 3.81
N VAL A 96 -0.74 -6.85 3.36
CA VAL A 96 0.45 -6.19 3.91
C VAL A 96 1.09 -5.33 2.84
N LEU A 97 1.12 -4.02 3.04
CA LEU A 97 1.72 -3.08 2.11
C LEU A 97 3.15 -2.74 2.54
N ILE A 98 4.13 -3.08 1.72
CA ILE A 98 5.52 -2.67 1.91
C ILE A 98 5.69 -1.29 1.30
N PHE A 99 5.86 -0.28 2.15
CA PHE A 99 6.12 1.08 1.71
C PHE A 99 7.63 1.27 1.48
N ALA A 100 8.00 1.58 0.26
CA ALA A 100 9.40 1.69 -0.17
C ALA A 100 9.75 3.07 -0.74
N GLY A 101 8.81 4.00 -0.70
CA GLY A 101 9.02 5.39 -1.12
C GLY A 101 9.59 6.26 0.01
N GLN A 102 9.69 7.54 -0.26
CA GLN A 102 9.94 8.56 0.75
C GLN A 102 8.60 9.13 1.22
N LEU A 103 8.33 9.05 2.53
CA LEU A 103 7.09 9.51 3.12
C LEU A 103 6.82 10.99 2.79
N GLY A 104 5.63 11.28 2.25
CA GLY A 104 5.23 12.63 1.85
C GLY A 104 5.82 13.13 0.52
N VAL A 105 6.59 12.32 -0.20
CA VAL A 105 7.20 12.69 -1.49
C VAL A 105 6.68 11.79 -2.61
N GLN A 106 5.82 12.35 -3.46
CA GLN A 106 5.32 11.62 -4.61
C GLN A 106 6.38 11.47 -5.71
N GLY A 107 6.63 10.24 -6.15
CA GLY A 107 7.59 9.92 -7.22
C GLY A 107 9.05 9.87 -6.75
N ALA A 108 9.28 9.73 -5.45
CA ALA A 108 10.58 9.36 -4.92
C ALA A 108 11.04 8.00 -5.48
N PRO A 109 12.36 7.76 -5.61
CA PRO A 109 12.88 6.46 -6.00
C PRO A 109 12.50 5.40 -4.97
N ALA A 110 12.35 4.15 -5.44
CA ALA A 110 12.12 3.00 -4.56
C ALA A 110 13.36 2.66 -3.74
N ASP A 111 13.19 2.42 -2.46
CA ASP A 111 14.19 1.72 -1.64
C ASP A 111 14.02 0.21 -1.83
N LEU A 112 14.76 -0.37 -2.77
CA LEU A 112 14.67 -1.79 -3.09
C LEU A 112 15.15 -2.73 -1.97
N MET A 113 15.85 -2.23 -0.94
CA MET A 113 16.18 -3.02 0.25
C MET A 113 14.93 -3.52 0.98
N GLN A 114 13.80 -2.81 0.82
CA GLN A 114 12.52 -3.21 1.40
C GLN A 114 11.97 -4.53 0.84
N MET A 115 12.47 -5.01 -0.29
CA MET A 115 12.12 -6.34 -0.85
C MET A 115 12.43 -7.48 0.13
N GLU A 116 13.40 -7.33 1.03
CA GLU A 116 13.70 -8.32 2.08
C GLU A 116 12.49 -8.61 2.98
N LYS A 117 11.59 -7.64 3.14
CA LYS A 117 10.38 -7.82 3.95
C LYS A 117 9.38 -8.80 3.34
N ILE A 118 9.40 -8.98 2.02
CA ILE A 118 8.47 -9.87 1.31
C ILE A 118 8.61 -11.29 1.85
N ALA A 119 9.83 -11.83 1.85
CA ALA A 119 10.09 -13.16 2.37
C ALA A 119 9.77 -13.30 3.88
N LEU A 120 10.05 -12.23 4.67
CA LEU A 120 9.73 -12.24 6.10
C LEU A 120 8.22 -12.30 6.34
N VAL A 121 7.43 -11.48 5.60
CA VAL A 121 5.97 -11.47 5.71
C VAL A 121 5.39 -12.79 5.20
N ARG A 122 5.87 -13.31 4.05
CA ARG A 122 5.42 -14.57 3.48
C ARG A 122 5.65 -15.75 4.43
N ASN A 123 6.78 -15.77 5.13
CA ASN A 123 7.08 -16.79 6.16
C ASN A 123 6.17 -16.68 7.39
N MET A 124 5.70 -15.47 7.75
CA MET A 124 4.79 -15.27 8.90
C MET A 124 3.36 -15.63 8.56
N LYS A 125 2.91 -15.25 7.36
CA LYS A 125 1.54 -15.44 6.89
C LYS A 125 1.54 -15.77 5.39
N PRO A 126 1.66 -17.05 5.01
CA PRO A 126 1.83 -17.48 3.62
C PRO A 126 0.73 -17.00 2.66
N GLU A 127 -0.50 -16.92 3.14
CA GLU A 127 -1.68 -16.60 2.32
C GLU A 127 -2.04 -15.10 2.28
N VAL A 128 -1.27 -14.23 2.97
CA VAL A 128 -1.58 -12.80 2.97
C VAL A 128 -1.22 -12.17 1.63
N GLU A 129 -2.08 -11.29 1.14
CA GLU A 129 -1.77 -10.49 -0.05
C GLU A 129 -0.67 -9.47 0.28
N ILE A 130 0.41 -9.45 -0.49
CA ILE A 130 1.54 -8.54 -0.29
C ILE A 130 1.59 -7.51 -1.41
N GLY A 131 1.47 -6.23 -1.03
CA GLY A 131 1.57 -5.09 -1.92
C GLY A 131 2.89 -4.34 -1.77
N TRP A 132 3.24 -3.62 -2.81
CA TRP A 132 4.35 -2.66 -2.86
C TRP A 132 3.85 -1.27 -3.17
N ASP A 133 4.28 -0.26 -2.42
CA ASP A 133 4.02 1.14 -2.72
C ASP A 133 5.30 1.98 -2.58
N GLY A 134 5.61 2.72 -3.63
CA GLY A 134 6.74 3.64 -3.68
C GLY A 134 7.73 3.32 -4.79
N GLY A 135 7.87 4.25 -5.73
CA GLY A 135 8.91 4.30 -6.75
C GLY A 135 8.92 3.20 -7.79
N ALA A 136 7.85 2.41 -7.92
CA ALA A 136 7.75 1.41 -8.98
C ALA A 136 7.72 2.08 -10.37
N ASN A 137 8.53 1.58 -11.31
CA ASN A 137 8.71 2.14 -12.64
C ASN A 137 9.30 1.09 -13.59
N MET A 138 9.53 1.45 -14.87
CA MET A 138 10.06 0.56 -15.91
C MET A 138 11.39 -0.13 -15.58
N THR A 139 12.21 0.45 -14.70
CA THR A 139 13.54 -0.11 -14.39
C THR A 139 13.50 -1.17 -13.30
N ASN A 140 12.43 -1.22 -12.49
CA ASN A 140 12.33 -2.11 -11.32
C ASN A 140 11.07 -2.98 -11.28
N VAL A 141 10.01 -2.65 -12.05
CA VAL A 141 8.71 -3.35 -11.99
C VAL A 141 8.84 -4.85 -12.23
N ARG A 142 9.75 -5.26 -13.11
CA ARG A 142 10.00 -6.68 -13.40
C ARG A 142 10.62 -7.39 -12.19
N ALA A 143 11.62 -6.79 -11.55
CA ALA A 143 12.23 -7.35 -10.34
C ALA A 143 11.20 -7.46 -9.20
N LEU A 144 10.35 -6.44 -9.04
CA LEU A 144 9.26 -6.44 -8.07
C LEU A 144 8.26 -7.57 -8.35
N ALA A 145 7.84 -7.74 -9.60
CA ALA A 145 6.89 -8.80 -9.97
C ALA A 145 7.44 -10.22 -9.74
N HIS A 146 8.76 -10.41 -9.86
CA HIS A 146 9.43 -11.69 -9.60
C HIS A 146 9.76 -11.94 -8.12
N ALA A 147 9.48 -10.98 -7.24
CA ALA A 147 9.75 -11.06 -5.81
C ALA A 147 8.56 -11.58 -4.97
N GLU A 148 7.65 -12.33 -5.58
CA GLU A 148 6.45 -12.89 -4.91
C GLU A 148 5.50 -11.82 -4.32
N LEU A 149 5.44 -10.64 -4.96
CA LEU A 149 4.43 -9.62 -4.70
C LEU A 149 3.13 -9.97 -5.44
N ASP A 150 2.00 -9.73 -4.79
CA ASP A 150 0.67 -9.91 -5.38
C ASP A 150 0.18 -8.61 -6.04
N VAL A 151 0.57 -7.45 -5.50
CA VAL A 151 0.13 -6.12 -5.97
C VAL A 151 1.31 -5.15 -6.06
N ILE A 152 1.43 -4.41 -7.16
CA ILE A 152 2.40 -3.32 -7.33
C ILE A 152 1.65 -2.03 -7.61
N ASN A 153 1.69 -1.07 -6.66
CA ASN A 153 1.10 0.24 -6.83
C ASN A 153 2.05 1.13 -7.64
N VAL A 154 1.58 1.58 -8.80
CA VAL A 154 2.35 2.46 -9.69
C VAL A 154 1.63 3.80 -9.83
N GLY A 155 2.22 4.85 -9.27
CA GLY A 155 1.67 6.20 -9.31
C GLY A 155 2.32 7.06 -10.40
N SER A 156 3.41 7.74 -10.06
CA SER A 156 4.02 8.78 -10.89
C SER A 156 4.55 8.30 -12.24
N ALA A 157 4.98 7.05 -12.36
CA ALA A 157 5.45 6.50 -13.63
C ALA A 157 4.33 6.43 -14.69
N ILE A 158 3.08 6.33 -14.27
CA ILE A 158 1.90 6.39 -15.14
C ILE A 158 1.37 7.81 -15.21
N SER A 159 1.08 8.44 -14.07
CA SER A 159 0.34 9.71 -14.03
C SER A 159 1.09 10.91 -14.62
N ARG A 160 2.43 10.84 -14.70
CA ARG A 160 3.29 11.87 -15.31
C ARG A 160 3.75 11.55 -16.73
N ALA A 161 3.37 10.39 -17.26
CA ALA A 161 3.69 10.03 -18.64
C ALA A 161 2.91 10.90 -19.62
N ALA A 162 3.49 11.14 -20.81
CA ALA A 162 2.81 11.85 -21.89
C ALA A 162 1.55 11.10 -22.36
N ASP A 163 1.60 9.77 -22.35
CA ASP A 163 0.47 8.88 -22.57
C ASP A 163 0.40 7.86 -21.42
N PRO A 164 -0.48 8.07 -20.42
CA PRO A 164 -0.64 7.17 -19.28
C PRO A 164 -1.07 5.75 -19.67
N ALA A 165 -1.88 5.60 -20.73
CA ALA A 165 -2.33 4.28 -21.19
C ALA A 165 -1.18 3.50 -21.83
N ALA A 166 -0.37 4.15 -22.65
CA ALA A 166 0.85 3.55 -23.21
C ALA A 166 1.82 3.14 -22.10
N ALA A 167 2.08 4.03 -21.14
CA ALA A 167 2.97 3.75 -20.00
C ALA A 167 2.49 2.55 -19.17
N PHE A 168 1.20 2.41 -18.92
CA PHE A 168 0.62 1.25 -18.25
C PHE A 168 0.88 -0.05 -19.05
N ASN A 169 0.58 -0.04 -20.35
CA ASN A 169 0.79 -1.21 -21.20
C ASN A 169 2.26 -1.61 -21.28
N GLU A 170 3.19 -0.65 -21.33
CA GLU A 170 4.63 -0.91 -21.31
C GLU A 170 5.07 -1.55 -19.98
N LEU A 171 4.55 -1.11 -18.85
CA LEU A 171 4.82 -1.71 -17.54
C LEU A 171 4.32 -3.15 -17.47
N VAL A 172 3.09 -3.41 -17.95
CA VAL A 172 2.54 -4.78 -18.01
C VAL A 172 3.41 -5.66 -18.92
N ALA A 173 3.78 -5.17 -20.09
CA ALA A 173 4.66 -5.90 -20.99
C ALA A 173 6.06 -6.17 -20.39
N GLU A 174 6.55 -5.28 -19.53
CA GLU A 174 7.84 -5.48 -18.84
C GLU A 174 7.77 -6.59 -17.81
N ILE A 175 6.65 -6.68 -17.07
CA ILE A 175 6.39 -7.74 -16.08
C ILE A 175 6.38 -9.12 -16.77
N ASP A 176 5.77 -9.21 -17.94
CA ASP A 176 5.57 -10.48 -18.65
C ASP A 176 6.82 -10.97 -19.41
N LYS A 177 7.91 -10.21 -19.43
CA LYS A 177 9.13 -10.63 -20.11
C LYS A 177 9.77 -11.84 -19.43
N ASN A 178 9.95 -12.92 -20.20
CA ASN A 178 10.73 -14.07 -19.77
C ASN A 178 12.23 -13.76 -19.76
N GLY A 179 12.94 -14.28 -18.75
CA GLY A 179 14.40 -14.16 -18.64
C GLY A 179 14.87 -13.86 -17.22
N VAL A 180 16.19 -13.91 -17.03
CA VAL A 180 16.81 -13.64 -15.71
C VAL A 180 16.72 -12.15 -15.41
N VAL A 181 16.27 -11.83 -14.19
CA VAL A 181 16.38 -10.49 -13.62
C VAL A 181 17.75 -10.41 -12.94
N ILE A 182 18.61 -9.50 -13.41
CA ILE A 182 19.97 -9.29 -12.91
C ILE A 182 19.94 -8.10 -11.96
#